data_944730cb83fbb0c6203c1585581ef448
#
_entry.id   944730cb83fbb0c6203c1585581ef448
#
_cell.length_a   1.000
_cell.length_b   1.000
_cell.length_c   1.000
_cell.angle_alpha   90.00
_cell.angle_beta   90.00
_cell.angle_gamma   90.00
#
_symmetry.space_group_name_H-M   'P 1'
#
loop_
_entity.id
_entity.type
_entity.pdbx_description
1 polymer ?
#
loop_
_entity_poly.entity_id
_entity_poly.type
_entity_poly.pdbx_seq_one_letter_code
_entity_poly.pdbx_strand_id
1 'polypeptide(L)'
;GTSVGCATDAEGYFELEVEESGTVVLVFRSVGYSEVKKSVVVDDKKVDLGTVGMLPMYINLSDVVVRGSLAVDRKTPVALSVVTAKEIEEKLSTQEFPEILKSLPSVYATKEGGAFGDGRINLRGFETENIAVMVNGVPMNEMEWGGIYWSNWSGLADVTRFIQVQRGLGASKVSVPSVGGSINIVTNSTNAVAGGSVSYGVGNDGYNKVAFNLSTGLLKNGWAMSILGARTWGDGYIQGTDFVGYSYFVNISKRLGENHQLSLTAFGAPQWHNQRNRN
;
A
#
# COMPACT_ATOMS: atom_id res chain seq x y z
N GLY A 1 -17.34 21.05 -13.17
CA GLY A 1 -17.19 21.85 -11.96
C GLY A 1 -16.33 23.07 -12.26
N THR A 2 -16.67 24.19 -11.66
CA THR A 2 -15.91 25.44 -11.74
C THR A 2 -14.55 25.28 -11.05
N SER A 3 -13.53 25.95 -11.56
CA SER A 3 -12.16 25.93 -11.01
C SER A 3 -11.90 27.08 -10.06
N VAL A 4 -12.96 27.60 -9.39
CA VAL A 4 -12.83 28.69 -8.42
C VAL A 4 -12.38 28.09 -7.08
N GLY A 5 -11.34 28.65 -6.49
CA GLY A 5 -10.80 28.20 -5.21
C GLY A 5 -9.95 29.26 -4.53
N CYS A 6 -9.79 29.13 -3.23
CA CYS A 6 -8.90 29.97 -2.43
C CYS A 6 -8.07 29.12 -1.46
N ALA A 7 -6.99 29.66 -0.96
CA ALA A 7 -6.22 29.07 0.14
C ALA A 7 -6.65 29.72 1.47
N THR A 8 -6.50 28.98 2.57
CA THR A 8 -6.64 29.54 3.92
C THR A 8 -5.41 30.35 4.28
N ASP A 9 -5.59 31.37 5.14
CA ASP A 9 -4.48 32.05 5.81
C ASP A 9 -3.81 31.20 6.90
N ALA A 10 -2.84 31.77 7.61
CA ALA A 10 -2.10 31.07 8.66
C ALA A 10 -2.96 30.68 9.87
N GLU A 11 -4.05 31.40 10.11
CA GLU A 11 -5.02 31.18 11.17
C GLU A 11 -6.15 30.23 10.74
N GLY A 12 -6.20 29.87 9.45
CA GLY A 12 -7.19 28.96 8.89
C GLY A 12 -8.46 29.62 8.36
N TYR A 13 -8.50 30.95 8.23
CA TYR A 13 -9.62 31.65 7.63
C TYR A 13 -9.55 31.64 6.11
N PHE A 14 -10.71 31.57 5.46
CA PHE A 14 -10.85 31.69 4.01
C PHE A 14 -12.13 32.45 3.65
N GLU A 15 -12.09 33.10 2.51
CA GLU A 15 -13.25 33.73 1.89
C GLU A 15 -13.21 33.36 0.39
N LEU A 16 -14.34 32.86 -0.11
CA LEU A 16 -14.48 32.42 -1.49
C LEU A 16 -15.67 33.11 -2.11
N GLU A 17 -15.43 33.86 -3.18
CA GLU A 17 -16.49 34.43 -4.01
C GLU A 17 -16.94 33.40 -5.06
N VAL A 18 -18.24 33.16 -5.11
CA VAL A 18 -18.89 32.23 -6.04
C VAL A 18 -19.94 33.02 -6.83
N GLU A 19 -19.78 33.06 -8.15
CA GLU A 19 -20.69 33.79 -9.06
C GLU A 19 -21.98 33.01 -9.36
N GLU A 20 -22.06 31.74 -9.02
CA GLU A 20 -23.19 30.85 -9.27
C GLU A 20 -24.15 30.83 -8.06
N SER A 21 -25.45 31.06 -8.33
CA SER A 21 -26.50 30.87 -7.34
C SER A 21 -27.06 29.44 -7.39
N GLY A 22 -27.36 28.87 -6.23
CA GLY A 22 -27.89 27.51 -6.08
C GLY A 22 -27.06 26.63 -5.14
N THR A 23 -27.19 25.33 -5.26
CA THR A 23 -26.46 24.40 -4.42
C THR A 23 -25.06 24.15 -4.99
N VAL A 24 -24.04 24.60 -4.27
CA VAL A 24 -22.62 24.41 -4.63
C VAL A 24 -22.00 23.43 -3.67
N VAL A 25 -21.13 22.54 -4.20
CA VAL A 25 -20.35 21.61 -3.38
C VAL A 25 -18.94 22.16 -3.19
N LEU A 26 -18.64 22.58 -1.97
CA LEU A 26 -17.29 22.99 -1.59
C LEU A 26 -16.46 21.78 -1.20
N VAL A 27 -15.23 21.72 -1.72
CA VAL A 27 -14.29 20.65 -1.46
C VAL A 27 -13.08 21.23 -0.72
N PHE A 28 -12.88 20.81 0.51
CA PHE A 28 -11.76 21.23 1.34
C PHE A 28 -10.65 20.18 1.23
N ARG A 29 -9.45 20.62 0.89
CA ARG A 29 -8.25 19.77 0.74
C ARG A 29 -7.08 20.41 1.47
N SER A 30 -6.37 19.61 2.23
CA SER A 30 -5.10 20.01 2.84
C SER A 30 -4.16 18.81 2.87
N VAL A 31 -2.86 19.05 2.75
CA VAL A 31 -1.85 17.99 2.85
C VAL A 31 -1.91 17.35 4.24
N GLY A 32 -2.09 16.05 4.29
CA GLY A 32 -2.21 15.30 5.54
C GLY A 32 -3.60 15.26 6.16
N TYR A 33 -4.64 15.73 5.46
CA TYR A 33 -6.04 15.68 5.91
C TYR A 33 -6.95 15.01 4.90
N SER A 34 -8.00 14.35 5.40
CA SER A 34 -9.05 13.77 4.54
C SER A 34 -9.85 14.87 3.86
N GLU A 35 -10.17 14.65 2.59
CA GLU A 35 -11.04 15.57 1.83
C GLU A 35 -12.41 15.66 2.49
N VAL A 36 -12.88 16.88 2.72
CA VAL A 36 -14.22 17.15 3.25
C VAL A 36 -15.05 17.81 2.15
N LYS A 37 -16.24 17.29 1.89
CA LYS A 37 -17.24 17.88 0.98
C LYS A 37 -18.40 18.44 1.77
N LYS A 38 -18.77 19.68 1.49
CA LYS A 38 -19.90 20.37 2.11
C LYS A 38 -20.77 21.00 1.04
N SER A 39 -22.04 20.60 0.97
CA SER A 39 -23.03 21.26 0.10
C SER A 39 -23.53 22.52 0.77
N VAL A 40 -23.52 23.63 0.04
CA VAL A 40 -23.91 24.94 0.52
C VAL A 40 -24.89 25.54 -0.48
N VAL A 41 -25.97 26.12 0.01
CA VAL A 41 -26.88 26.89 -0.84
C VAL A 41 -26.37 28.33 -0.86
N VAL A 42 -26.02 28.79 -2.05
CA VAL A 42 -25.56 30.16 -2.30
C VAL A 42 -26.77 30.95 -2.81
N ASP A 43 -27.22 31.88 -2.02
CA ASP A 43 -28.12 32.96 -2.41
C ASP A 43 -27.32 34.24 -2.27
N ASP A 44 -27.72 35.34 -2.93
CA ASP A 44 -26.98 36.61 -3.04
C ASP A 44 -26.50 37.21 -1.70
N LYS A 45 -26.30 36.40 -0.69
CA LYS A 45 -25.86 36.77 0.67
C LYS A 45 -24.59 36.02 1.07
N LYS A 46 -23.81 36.66 1.91
CA LYS A 46 -22.66 36.03 2.56
C LYS A 46 -23.11 34.88 3.43
N VAL A 47 -22.59 33.68 3.19
CA VAL A 47 -22.89 32.46 3.94
C VAL A 47 -21.70 32.16 4.84
N ASP A 48 -21.92 32.16 6.14
CA ASP A 48 -20.92 31.74 7.12
C ASP A 48 -21.00 30.21 7.28
N LEU A 49 -19.91 29.52 7.02
CA LEU A 49 -19.81 28.08 7.12
C LEU A 49 -19.41 27.60 8.52
N GLY A 50 -19.05 28.54 9.40
CA GLY A 50 -18.45 28.21 10.68
C GLY A 50 -17.12 27.45 10.52
N THR A 51 -16.73 26.74 11.55
CA THR A 51 -15.51 25.94 11.53
C THR A 51 -15.73 24.63 10.77
N VAL A 52 -14.95 24.40 9.73
CA VAL A 52 -14.91 23.13 9.00
C VAL A 52 -13.75 22.29 9.52
N GLY A 53 -14.07 21.33 10.39
CA GLY A 53 -13.09 20.38 10.90
C GLY A 53 -12.67 19.40 9.83
N MET A 54 -11.39 19.32 9.54
CA MET A 54 -10.81 18.28 8.69
C MET A 54 -10.17 17.21 9.57
N LEU A 55 -10.48 15.96 9.30
CA LEU A 55 -9.82 14.85 9.97
C LEU A 55 -8.42 14.71 9.40
N PRO A 56 -7.38 14.70 10.25
CA PRO A 56 -6.04 14.39 9.77
C PRO A 56 -6.10 13.07 9.00
N MET A 57 -5.56 13.05 7.78
CA MET A 57 -5.34 11.81 7.05
C MET A 57 -4.13 11.13 7.70
N TYR A 58 -4.32 10.76 8.95
CA TYR A 58 -3.45 9.74 9.49
C TYR A 58 -3.71 8.51 8.61
N ILE A 59 -2.68 7.90 8.08
CA ILE A 59 -2.68 6.46 7.90
C ILE A 59 -3.16 5.98 9.25
N ASN A 60 -4.41 5.53 9.33
CA ASN A 60 -5.04 5.26 10.62
C ASN A 60 -4.34 4.03 11.19
N LEU A 61 -3.21 4.25 11.87
CA LEU A 61 -2.44 3.25 12.61
C LEU A 61 -3.25 2.74 13.83
N SER A 62 -4.49 3.21 13.97
CA SER A 62 -5.41 2.84 15.04
C SER A 62 -5.96 1.41 14.92
N ASP A 63 -5.63 0.71 13.82
CA ASP A 63 -5.84 -0.72 13.84
C ASP A 63 -4.79 -1.39 14.71
N VAL A 64 -5.27 -2.36 15.44
CA VAL A 64 -4.52 -3.24 16.34
C VAL A 64 -3.44 -4.05 15.61
N VAL A 65 -3.24 -3.83 14.33
CA VAL A 65 -2.21 -4.48 13.55
C VAL A 65 -0.84 -4.04 14.06
N VAL A 66 -0.39 -4.78 15.06
CA VAL A 66 0.99 -4.77 15.57
C VAL A 66 1.58 -3.36 15.70
N ARG A 67 0.94 -2.49 16.51
CA ARG A 67 1.49 -1.18 16.91
C ARG A 67 2.95 -1.28 17.41
N GLY A 68 3.37 -2.50 17.76
CA GLY A 68 4.71 -2.80 18.20
C GLY A 68 5.79 -2.73 17.13
N SER A 69 5.47 -2.98 15.86
CA SER A 69 6.45 -3.03 14.77
C SER A 69 6.43 -1.79 13.87
N LEU A 70 5.48 -0.87 14.07
CA LEU A 70 5.37 0.33 13.24
C LEU A 70 6.13 1.49 13.86
N ALA A 71 7.02 2.09 13.07
CA ALA A 71 7.62 3.38 13.40
C ALA A 71 6.60 4.50 13.12
N VAL A 72 6.53 5.48 14.00
CA VAL A 72 5.69 6.66 13.84
C VAL A 72 6.55 7.79 13.31
N ASP A 73 6.19 8.34 12.16
CA ASP A 73 6.90 9.46 11.54
C ASP A 73 7.03 10.63 12.53
N ARG A 74 8.22 11.25 12.56
CA ARG A 74 8.60 12.36 13.46
C ARG A 74 8.53 12.06 14.96
N LYS A 75 8.08 10.89 15.40
CA LYS A 75 8.10 10.47 16.81
C LYS A 75 9.18 9.43 17.08
N THR A 76 9.43 8.56 16.10
CA THR A 76 10.50 7.56 16.19
C THR A 76 11.75 8.13 15.50
N PRO A 77 12.91 8.21 16.17
CA PRO A 77 14.12 8.82 15.61
C PRO A 77 14.81 7.88 14.61
N VAL A 78 14.12 7.53 13.55
CA VAL A 78 14.60 6.65 12.48
C VAL A 78 14.31 7.23 11.11
N ALA A 79 15.15 6.92 10.13
CA ALA A 79 14.91 7.30 8.75
C ALA A 79 13.82 6.39 8.16
N LEU A 80 12.58 6.89 8.13
CA LEU A 80 11.40 6.19 7.68
C LEU A 80 10.93 6.72 6.32
N SER A 81 10.47 5.82 5.47
CA SER A 81 9.70 6.14 4.27
C SER A 81 8.43 5.30 4.27
N VAL A 82 7.32 5.90 3.83
CA VAL A 82 6.04 5.21 3.72
C VAL A 82 5.57 5.31 2.27
N VAL A 83 5.20 4.18 1.68
CA VAL A 83 4.54 4.11 0.36
C VAL A 83 3.07 3.81 0.61
N THR A 84 2.20 4.69 0.18
CA THR A 84 0.75 4.58 0.37
C THR A 84 0.11 3.66 -0.67
N ALA A 85 -1.12 3.17 -0.41
CA ALA A 85 -1.88 2.36 -1.38
C ALA A 85 -2.02 3.06 -2.74
N LYS A 86 -2.26 4.37 -2.74
CA LYS A 86 -2.36 5.15 -3.98
C LYS A 86 -1.04 5.16 -4.77
N GLU A 87 0.08 5.37 -4.10
CA GLU A 87 1.40 5.31 -4.75
C GLU A 87 1.74 3.91 -5.25
N ILE A 88 1.29 2.87 -4.53
CA ILE A 88 1.44 1.47 -4.97
C ILE A 88 0.63 1.26 -6.26
N GLU A 89 -0.64 1.65 -6.28
CA GLU A 89 -1.52 1.51 -7.45
C GLU A 89 -0.96 2.26 -8.68
N GLU A 90 -0.48 3.50 -8.50
CA GLU A 90 0.10 4.31 -9.57
C GLU A 90 1.42 3.72 -10.13
N LYS A 91 2.22 3.07 -9.28
CA LYS A 91 3.53 2.53 -9.66
C LYS A 91 3.51 1.05 -10.05
N LEU A 92 2.55 0.29 -9.50
CA LEU A 92 2.52 -1.16 -9.67
C LEU A 92 2.40 -1.55 -11.14
N SER A 93 1.39 -1.05 -11.84
CA SER A 93 1.15 -1.39 -13.25
C SER A 93 1.46 -2.87 -13.54
N THR A 94 2.46 -3.13 -14.39
CA THR A 94 3.00 -4.48 -14.71
C THR A 94 4.29 -4.80 -13.93
N GLN A 95 4.63 -3.98 -12.92
CA GLN A 95 5.87 -4.15 -12.17
C GLN A 95 5.72 -5.16 -11.03
N GLU A 96 6.83 -5.76 -10.64
CA GLU A 96 6.90 -6.62 -9.47
C GLU A 96 7.05 -5.82 -8.17
N PHE A 97 6.72 -6.44 -7.03
CA PHE A 97 6.75 -5.77 -5.72
C PHE A 97 8.07 -5.02 -5.43
N PRO A 98 9.27 -5.60 -5.67
CA PRO A 98 10.53 -4.89 -5.42
C PRO A 98 10.68 -3.58 -6.19
N GLU A 99 10.11 -3.51 -7.38
CA GLU A 99 10.25 -2.34 -8.26
C GLU A 99 9.48 -1.12 -7.76
N ILE A 100 8.40 -1.32 -7.02
CA ILE A 100 7.62 -0.24 -6.39
C ILE A 100 8.52 0.60 -5.47
N LEU A 101 9.48 -0.05 -4.82
CA LEU A 101 10.36 0.58 -3.85
C LEU A 101 11.55 1.33 -4.47
N LYS A 102 11.81 1.20 -5.78
CA LYS A 102 12.93 1.87 -6.49
C LYS A 102 12.97 3.38 -6.31
N SER A 103 11.81 4.00 -6.13
CA SER A 103 11.72 5.47 -5.97
C SER A 103 12.07 5.94 -4.56
N LEU A 104 12.27 5.04 -3.62
CA LEU A 104 12.61 5.39 -2.25
C LEU A 104 14.10 5.68 -2.10
N PRO A 105 14.47 6.66 -1.27
CA PRO A 105 15.87 6.93 -1.01
C PRO A 105 16.60 5.72 -0.44
N SER A 106 17.81 5.46 -0.92
CA SER A 106 18.68 4.35 -0.48
C SER A 106 18.16 2.95 -0.75
N VAL A 107 17.13 2.80 -1.58
CA VAL A 107 16.65 1.51 -2.07
C VAL A 107 17.15 1.29 -3.49
N TYR A 108 17.74 0.14 -3.73
CA TYR A 108 18.08 -0.34 -5.05
C TYR A 108 17.38 -1.68 -5.28
N ALA A 109 16.58 -1.77 -6.31
CA ALA A 109 15.84 -2.98 -6.66
C ALA A 109 16.06 -3.34 -8.12
N THR A 110 16.30 -4.63 -8.38
CA THR A 110 16.51 -5.18 -9.71
C THR A 110 15.65 -6.39 -9.93
N LYS A 111 15.30 -6.64 -11.19
CA LYS A 111 14.72 -7.93 -11.62
C LYS A 111 15.82 -8.99 -11.74
N GLU A 112 15.48 -10.21 -11.43
CA GLU A 112 16.28 -11.40 -11.69
C GLU A 112 15.53 -12.38 -12.60
N GLY A 113 16.22 -13.41 -13.07
CA GLY A 113 15.61 -14.51 -13.82
C GLY A 113 15.13 -14.19 -15.25
N GLY A 114 15.17 -12.94 -15.66
CA GLY A 114 14.87 -12.50 -17.03
C GLY A 114 13.39 -12.36 -17.39
N ALA A 115 12.43 -12.74 -16.52
CA ALA A 115 11.02 -12.67 -16.86
C ALA A 115 10.07 -12.39 -15.70
N PHE A 116 10.00 -13.26 -14.71
CA PHE A 116 8.95 -13.28 -13.73
C PHE A 116 9.48 -13.48 -12.31
N GLY A 117 8.99 -12.65 -11.42
CA GLY A 117 8.80 -12.96 -10.01
C GLY A 117 9.97 -12.66 -9.11
N ASP A 118 11.20 -12.93 -9.50
CA ASP A 118 12.31 -12.74 -8.60
C ASP A 118 12.98 -11.39 -8.79
N GLY A 119 13.14 -10.69 -7.69
CA GLY A 119 13.83 -9.42 -7.65
C GLY A 119 14.71 -9.34 -6.40
N ARG A 120 15.74 -8.53 -6.48
CA ARG A 120 16.57 -8.19 -5.33
C ARG A 120 16.28 -6.79 -4.83
N ILE A 121 16.31 -6.65 -3.53
CA ILE A 121 16.25 -5.35 -2.87
C ILE A 121 17.51 -5.18 -2.06
N ASN A 122 18.22 -4.08 -2.31
CA ASN A 122 19.30 -3.62 -1.46
C ASN A 122 18.85 -2.35 -0.74
N LEU A 123 19.10 -2.27 0.54
CA LEU A 123 18.78 -1.11 1.36
C LEU A 123 20.07 -0.57 1.99
N ARG A 124 20.45 0.65 1.60
CA ARG A 124 21.72 1.26 2.03
C ARG A 124 22.97 0.43 1.67
N GLY A 125 22.90 -0.32 0.58
CA GLY A 125 23.96 -1.24 0.15
C GLY A 125 23.95 -2.61 0.82
N PHE A 126 23.10 -2.83 1.80
CA PHE A 126 22.91 -4.15 2.40
C PHE A 126 22.00 -5.02 1.53
N GLU A 127 22.34 -6.27 1.39
CA GLU A 127 21.58 -7.28 0.66
C GLU A 127 20.38 -7.78 1.46
N THR A 128 19.48 -8.49 0.78
CA THR A 128 18.18 -8.91 1.32
C THR A 128 18.30 -9.71 2.63
N GLU A 129 19.35 -10.47 2.80
CA GLU A 129 19.62 -11.28 4.00
C GLU A 129 19.85 -10.43 5.25
N ASN A 130 20.23 -9.17 5.05
CA ASN A 130 20.47 -8.19 6.11
C ASN A 130 19.32 -7.22 6.31
N ILE A 131 18.19 -7.47 5.67
CA ILE A 131 16.98 -6.63 5.71
C ILE A 131 15.83 -7.46 6.26
N ALA A 132 15.20 -7.01 7.35
CA ALA A 132 13.99 -7.66 7.85
C ALA A 132 12.81 -7.33 6.94
N VAL A 133 12.20 -8.34 6.34
CA VAL A 133 10.94 -8.19 5.57
C VAL A 133 9.81 -8.80 6.37
N MET A 134 8.74 -8.03 6.55
CA MET A 134 7.57 -8.43 7.34
C MET A 134 6.28 -8.20 6.57
N VAL A 135 5.32 -9.09 6.77
CA VAL A 135 3.93 -8.90 6.35
C VAL A 135 3.07 -8.85 7.61
N ASN A 136 2.40 -7.74 7.82
CA ASN A 136 1.60 -7.48 9.03
C ASN A 136 2.39 -7.71 10.34
N GLY A 137 3.69 -7.41 10.32
CA GLY A 137 4.60 -7.58 11.47
C GLY A 137 5.12 -9.00 11.66
N VAL A 138 4.74 -9.96 10.83
CA VAL A 138 5.27 -11.32 10.84
C VAL A 138 6.50 -11.39 9.93
N PRO A 139 7.67 -11.83 10.39
CA PRO A 139 8.87 -11.99 9.58
C PRO A 139 8.67 -13.01 8.46
N MET A 140 9.13 -12.65 7.26
CA MET A 140 8.98 -13.45 6.04
C MET A 140 10.32 -13.93 5.47
N ASN A 141 11.43 -13.51 6.07
CA ASN A 141 12.75 -13.95 5.63
C ASN A 141 12.87 -15.46 5.78
N GLU A 142 13.41 -16.12 4.78
CA GLU A 142 13.68 -17.54 4.83
C GLU A 142 14.69 -17.89 5.92
N MET A 143 14.44 -19.03 6.58
CA MET A 143 15.27 -19.47 7.71
C MET A 143 16.62 -20.04 7.25
N GLU A 144 16.73 -20.50 6.01
CA GLU A 144 17.93 -21.14 5.49
C GLU A 144 18.99 -20.10 5.07
N TRP A 145 18.62 -19.10 4.25
CA TRP A 145 19.57 -18.11 3.73
C TRP A 145 19.27 -16.66 4.13
N GLY A 146 18.17 -16.43 4.83
CA GLY A 146 17.83 -15.14 5.42
C GLY A 146 17.18 -14.13 4.49
N GLY A 147 17.04 -14.42 3.20
CA GLY A 147 16.41 -13.53 2.23
C GLY A 147 14.92 -13.80 2.00
N ILE A 148 14.40 -13.37 0.86
CA ILE A 148 13.01 -13.59 0.46
C ILE A 148 12.92 -13.83 -1.05
N TYR A 149 12.17 -14.83 -1.46
CA TYR A 149 11.77 -15.06 -2.85
C TYR A 149 10.49 -14.29 -3.15
N TRP A 150 10.60 -13.18 -3.86
CA TRP A 150 9.47 -12.31 -4.15
C TRP A 150 8.43 -12.96 -5.07
N SER A 151 8.84 -13.94 -5.88
CA SER A 151 7.92 -14.75 -6.68
C SER A 151 6.87 -15.46 -5.84
N ASN A 152 7.21 -15.90 -4.63
CA ASN A 152 6.27 -16.52 -3.70
C ASN A 152 5.21 -15.53 -3.14
N TRP A 153 5.41 -14.23 -3.40
CA TRP A 153 4.56 -13.14 -2.92
C TRP A 153 3.94 -12.34 -4.07
N SER A 154 3.88 -12.92 -5.25
CA SER A 154 3.18 -12.34 -6.41
C SER A 154 1.73 -12.00 -6.05
N GLY A 155 1.28 -10.79 -6.40
CA GLY A 155 -0.05 -10.29 -6.01
C GLY A 155 -0.14 -9.65 -4.62
N LEU A 156 0.91 -9.73 -3.79
CA LEU A 156 0.91 -9.09 -2.47
C LEU A 156 0.71 -7.57 -2.57
N ALA A 157 1.27 -6.94 -3.61
CA ALA A 157 1.12 -5.50 -3.84
C ALA A 157 -0.34 -5.07 -4.04
N ASP A 158 -1.15 -5.90 -4.69
CA ASP A 158 -2.56 -5.61 -4.99
C ASP A 158 -3.44 -5.55 -3.72
N VAL A 159 -3.00 -6.14 -2.62
CA VAL A 159 -3.70 -6.13 -1.32
C VAL A 159 -2.97 -5.30 -0.26
N THR A 160 -1.87 -4.67 -0.64
CA THR A 160 -1.06 -3.86 0.27
C THR A 160 -1.70 -2.50 0.48
N ARG A 161 -1.92 -2.15 1.72
CA ARG A 161 -2.44 -0.85 2.13
C ARG A 161 -1.36 0.22 2.19
N PHE A 162 -0.21 -0.13 2.75
CA PHE A 162 0.99 0.70 2.76
C PHE A 162 2.23 -0.15 3.05
N ILE A 163 3.39 0.39 2.67
CA ILE A 163 4.69 -0.21 2.96
C ILE A 163 5.49 0.80 3.80
N GLN A 164 6.05 0.35 4.89
CA GLN A 164 7.02 1.12 5.67
C GLN A 164 8.42 0.59 5.42
N VAL A 165 9.32 1.47 5.02
CA VAL A 165 10.74 1.17 4.85
C VAL A 165 11.52 1.98 5.87
N GLN A 166 12.08 1.29 6.85
CA GLN A 166 12.97 1.86 7.83
C GLN A 166 14.41 1.58 7.42
N ARG A 167 15.23 2.61 7.38
CA ARG A 167 16.63 2.54 6.94
C ARG A 167 17.58 2.48 8.12
N GLY A 168 18.41 1.44 8.14
CA GLY A 168 19.44 1.24 9.17
C GLY A 168 18.90 0.70 10.48
N LEU A 169 19.80 0.60 11.45
CA LEU A 169 19.50 0.18 12.80
C LEU A 169 18.59 1.22 13.46
N GLY A 170 17.35 0.91 13.61
CA GLY A 170 16.39 1.68 14.36
C GLY A 170 15.94 0.92 15.59
N ALA A 171 15.02 1.51 16.37
CA ALA A 171 14.33 0.81 17.44
C ALA A 171 13.41 -0.27 16.85
N SER A 172 14.01 -1.27 16.20
CA SER A 172 13.29 -2.43 15.70
C SER A 172 12.80 -3.22 16.87
N LYS A 173 11.50 -3.32 17.03
CA LYS A 173 10.88 -4.23 17.99
C LYS A 173 10.84 -5.66 17.45
N VAL A 174 11.47 -5.90 16.30
CA VAL A 174 11.47 -7.19 15.61
C VAL A 174 12.78 -7.88 15.88
N SER A 175 12.71 -9.14 16.25
CA SER A 175 13.86 -9.99 16.61
C SER A 175 14.64 -10.54 15.40
N VAL A 176 14.37 -10.05 14.19
CA VAL A 176 15.08 -10.48 12.99
C VAL A 176 16.32 -9.61 12.78
N PRO A 177 17.48 -10.19 12.45
CA PRO A 177 18.67 -9.41 12.09
C PRO A 177 18.36 -8.43 10.95
N SER A 178 18.61 -7.15 11.17
CA SER A 178 18.23 -6.11 10.21
C SER A 178 19.18 -4.94 10.21
N VAL A 179 20.46 -5.20 9.96
CA VAL A 179 21.51 -4.16 9.91
C VAL A 179 21.23 -3.14 8.82
N GLY A 180 20.72 -3.58 7.67
CA GLY A 180 20.31 -2.72 6.55
C GLY A 180 19.07 -1.89 6.84
N GLY A 181 18.15 -2.44 7.61
CA GLY A 181 16.85 -1.85 7.91
C GLY A 181 15.70 -2.85 7.84
N SER A 182 14.47 -2.36 7.79
CA SER A 182 13.29 -3.22 7.69
C SER A 182 12.28 -2.71 6.67
N ILE A 183 11.58 -3.65 6.04
CA ILE A 183 10.45 -3.42 5.13
C ILE A 183 9.23 -4.08 5.78
N ASN A 184 8.24 -3.30 6.17
CA ASN A 184 7.01 -3.82 6.72
C ASN A 184 5.84 -3.53 5.77
N ILE A 185 5.22 -4.60 5.28
CA ILE A 185 4.12 -4.59 4.34
C ILE A 185 2.84 -4.80 5.14
N VAL A 186 1.95 -3.83 5.08
CA VAL A 186 0.66 -3.91 5.77
C VAL A 186 -0.44 -4.13 4.77
N THR A 187 -1.14 -5.24 4.90
CA THR A 187 -2.24 -5.61 4.00
C THR A 187 -3.59 -5.07 4.48
N ASN A 188 -4.58 -5.13 3.60
CA ASN A 188 -5.96 -4.76 3.93
C ASN A 188 -6.56 -5.66 5.01
N SER A 189 -7.24 -5.04 5.97
CA SER A 189 -7.96 -5.71 7.06
C SER A 189 -9.28 -5.00 7.36
N THR A 190 -9.65 -4.80 8.64
CA THR A 190 -10.86 -4.08 9.05
C THR A 190 -10.96 -2.62 8.56
N ASN A 191 -9.87 -2.05 8.07
CA ASN A 191 -9.83 -0.66 7.56
C ASN A 191 -9.93 -0.57 6.03
N ALA A 192 -10.07 -1.69 5.34
CA ALA A 192 -10.33 -1.65 3.91
C ALA A 192 -11.68 -0.93 3.66
N VAL A 193 -11.71 -0.11 2.63
CA VAL A 193 -12.95 0.52 2.18
C VAL A 193 -13.80 -0.54 1.47
N ALA A 194 -15.12 -0.53 1.73
CA ALA A 194 -16.04 -1.41 1.02
C ALA A 194 -16.02 -1.10 -0.48
N GLY A 195 -15.83 -2.11 -1.30
CA GLY A 195 -15.77 -1.96 -2.75
C GLY A 195 -15.10 -3.13 -3.43
N GLY A 196 -15.01 -3.06 -4.74
CA GLY A 196 -14.32 -4.05 -5.54
C GLY A 196 -13.75 -3.43 -6.81
N SER A 197 -12.71 -4.06 -7.34
CA SER A 197 -12.08 -3.68 -8.59
C SER A 197 -11.74 -4.90 -9.42
N VAL A 198 -11.80 -4.72 -10.73
CA VAL A 198 -11.25 -5.66 -11.70
C VAL A 198 -10.26 -4.89 -12.54
N SER A 199 -9.06 -5.41 -12.68
CA SER A 199 -8.00 -4.81 -13.48
C SER A 199 -7.48 -5.79 -14.52
N TYR A 200 -7.11 -5.24 -15.67
CA TYR A 200 -6.39 -5.95 -16.72
C TYR A 200 -5.18 -5.12 -17.14
N GLY A 201 -4.01 -5.72 -17.06
CA GLY A 201 -2.75 -5.08 -17.43
C GLY A 201 -2.08 -5.85 -18.56
N VAL A 202 -1.47 -5.12 -19.48
CA VAL A 202 -0.64 -5.66 -20.58
C VAL A 202 0.73 -5.01 -20.54
N GLY A 203 1.72 -5.73 -20.98
CA GLY A 203 3.11 -5.26 -21.05
C GLY A 203 3.85 -5.87 -22.23
N ASN A 204 5.14 -5.58 -22.29
CA ASN A 204 6.04 -6.18 -23.29
C ASN A 204 6.13 -7.70 -23.09
N ASP A 205 6.65 -8.38 -24.12
CA ASP A 205 6.96 -9.82 -24.09
C ASP A 205 5.74 -10.70 -23.70
N GLY A 206 4.57 -10.36 -24.24
CA GLY A 206 3.34 -11.10 -23.99
C GLY A 206 2.82 -11.01 -22.56
N TYR A 207 3.34 -10.09 -21.72
CA TYR A 207 2.89 -9.91 -20.35
C TYR A 207 1.41 -9.53 -20.27
N ASN A 208 0.67 -10.28 -19.50
CA ASN A 208 -0.73 -10.03 -19.20
C ASN A 208 -1.00 -10.30 -17.72
N LYS A 209 -1.83 -9.48 -17.11
CA LYS A 209 -2.31 -9.67 -15.73
C LYS A 209 -3.79 -9.36 -15.65
N VAL A 210 -4.55 -10.28 -15.08
CA VAL A 210 -5.94 -10.07 -14.67
C VAL A 210 -6.00 -10.18 -13.16
N ALA A 211 -6.61 -9.22 -12.50
CA ALA A 211 -6.84 -9.29 -11.06
C ALA A 211 -8.24 -8.81 -10.71
N PHE A 212 -8.84 -9.43 -9.71
CA PHE A 212 -10.03 -8.94 -9.05
C PHE A 212 -9.78 -8.79 -7.56
N ASN A 213 -10.31 -7.73 -6.98
CA ASN A 213 -10.23 -7.43 -5.56
C ASN A 213 -11.62 -7.08 -5.05
N LEU A 214 -11.98 -7.60 -3.88
CA LEU A 214 -13.26 -7.32 -3.23
C LEU A 214 -13.04 -7.13 -1.73
N SER A 215 -13.64 -6.09 -1.16
CA SER A 215 -13.65 -5.85 0.27
C SER A 215 -15.04 -5.48 0.75
N THR A 216 -15.45 -6.05 1.87
CA THR A 216 -16.72 -5.69 2.52
C THR A 216 -16.63 -4.38 3.30
N GLY A 217 -15.41 -3.89 3.58
CA GLY A 217 -15.21 -2.90 4.62
C GLY A 217 -15.57 -3.45 6.01
N LEU A 218 -15.54 -2.60 7.01
CA LEU A 218 -15.97 -2.95 8.36
C LEU A 218 -17.50 -2.92 8.45
N LEU A 219 -18.10 -4.08 8.64
CA LEU A 219 -19.53 -4.24 8.83
C LEU A 219 -19.96 -3.80 10.24
N LYS A 220 -21.23 -3.45 10.42
CA LYS A 220 -21.80 -3.01 11.72
C LYS A 220 -21.61 -4.03 12.85
N ASN A 221 -21.55 -5.30 12.51
CA ASN A 221 -21.30 -6.39 13.47
C ASN A 221 -19.81 -6.61 13.77
N GLY A 222 -18.92 -5.74 13.28
CA GLY A 222 -17.47 -5.77 13.50
C GLY A 222 -16.68 -6.76 12.62
N TRP A 223 -17.31 -7.40 11.65
CA TRP A 223 -16.61 -8.24 10.67
C TRP A 223 -16.12 -7.42 9.49
N ALA A 224 -15.00 -7.84 8.93
CA ALA A 224 -14.49 -7.38 7.65
C ALA A 224 -13.88 -8.54 6.87
N MET A 225 -14.03 -8.52 5.55
CA MET A 225 -13.44 -9.51 4.67
C MET A 225 -12.84 -8.81 3.44
N SER A 226 -11.67 -9.28 3.02
CA SER A 226 -11.03 -8.87 1.78
C SER A 226 -10.57 -10.10 1.01
N ILE A 227 -10.80 -10.14 -0.29
CA ILE A 227 -10.44 -11.23 -1.18
C ILE A 227 -9.73 -10.65 -2.40
N LEU A 228 -8.64 -11.29 -2.83
CA LEU A 228 -7.99 -11.06 -4.11
C LEU A 228 -7.87 -12.39 -4.85
N GLY A 229 -8.04 -12.36 -6.16
CA GLY A 229 -7.61 -13.39 -7.09
C GLY A 229 -6.95 -12.75 -8.29
N ALA A 230 -5.81 -13.27 -8.72
CA ALA A 230 -5.12 -12.78 -9.90
C ALA A 230 -4.48 -13.91 -10.70
N ARG A 231 -4.33 -13.67 -12.01
CA ARG A 231 -3.54 -14.48 -12.92
C ARG A 231 -2.62 -13.59 -13.72
N THR A 232 -1.34 -13.97 -13.80
CA THR A 232 -0.31 -13.29 -14.56
C THR A 232 0.36 -14.29 -15.49
N TRP A 233 0.61 -13.92 -16.76
CA TRP A 233 1.28 -14.79 -17.73
C TRP A 233 2.02 -13.95 -18.77
N GLY A 234 3.01 -14.57 -19.43
CA GLY A 234 3.80 -13.94 -20.47
C GLY A 234 4.89 -14.84 -21.03
N ASP A 235 5.52 -14.38 -22.11
CA ASP A 235 6.58 -15.13 -22.79
C ASP A 235 7.95 -14.87 -22.16
N GLY A 236 8.08 -13.78 -21.39
CA GLY A 236 9.33 -13.35 -20.77
C GLY A 236 10.27 -12.60 -21.71
N TYR A 237 11.14 -11.78 -21.12
CA TYR A 237 12.11 -10.96 -21.86
C TYR A 237 13.16 -11.79 -22.61
N ILE A 238 13.54 -12.92 -22.05
CA ILE A 238 14.52 -13.84 -22.63
C ILE A 238 13.77 -15.01 -23.25
N GLN A 239 14.11 -15.40 -24.48
CA GLN A 239 13.48 -16.55 -25.15
C GLN A 239 13.58 -17.82 -24.29
N GLY A 240 12.44 -18.47 -24.05
CA GLY A 240 12.33 -19.67 -23.23
C GLY A 240 12.25 -19.36 -21.71
N THR A 241 11.73 -18.18 -21.33
CA THR A 241 11.43 -17.81 -19.95
C THR A 241 9.95 -17.49 -19.77
N ASP A 242 9.09 -18.22 -20.45
CA ASP A 242 7.65 -18.14 -20.31
C ASP A 242 7.19 -18.48 -18.88
N PHE A 243 6.11 -17.86 -18.47
CA PHE A 243 5.61 -18.00 -17.12
C PHE A 243 4.08 -17.92 -17.04
N VAL A 244 3.53 -18.58 -16.04
CA VAL A 244 2.14 -18.45 -15.58
C VAL A 244 2.13 -18.45 -14.07
N GLY A 245 1.57 -17.40 -13.47
CA GLY A 245 1.38 -17.28 -12.02
C GLY A 245 -0.07 -17.04 -11.66
N TYR A 246 -0.47 -17.55 -10.52
CA TYR A 246 -1.74 -17.25 -9.89
C TYR A 246 -1.47 -16.66 -8.51
N SER A 247 -2.37 -15.80 -8.04
CA SER A 247 -2.29 -15.25 -6.70
C SER A 247 -3.68 -15.26 -6.08
N TYR A 248 -3.74 -15.63 -4.82
CA TYR A 248 -4.95 -15.48 -4.03
C TYR A 248 -4.63 -14.93 -2.65
N PHE A 249 -5.51 -14.09 -2.15
CA PHE A 249 -5.45 -13.54 -0.81
C PHE A 249 -6.85 -13.55 -0.21
N VAL A 250 -6.94 -13.95 1.03
CA VAL A 250 -8.16 -13.87 1.83
C VAL A 250 -7.79 -13.34 3.20
N ASN A 251 -8.42 -12.27 3.61
CA ASN A 251 -8.37 -11.79 5.00
C ASN A 251 -9.79 -11.76 5.56
N ILE A 252 -9.97 -12.37 6.73
CA ILE A 252 -11.20 -12.31 7.51
C ILE A 252 -10.81 -11.76 8.87
N SER A 253 -11.41 -10.64 9.25
CA SER A 253 -11.10 -9.95 10.49
C SER A 253 -12.37 -9.69 11.31
N LYS A 254 -12.23 -9.75 12.61
CA LYS A 254 -13.29 -9.45 13.57
C LYS A 254 -12.78 -8.45 14.60
N ARG A 255 -13.44 -7.29 14.72
CA ARG A 255 -13.19 -6.36 15.80
C ARG A 255 -13.95 -6.81 17.04
N LEU A 256 -13.26 -6.95 18.15
CA LEU A 256 -13.78 -7.37 19.45
C LEU A 256 -13.64 -6.19 20.42
N GLY A 257 -14.67 -5.32 20.45
CA GLY A 257 -14.61 -4.06 21.19
C GLY A 257 -13.67 -3.03 20.55
N GLU A 258 -13.13 -2.14 21.36
CA GLU A 258 -12.30 -1.02 20.88
C GLU A 258 -10.80 -1.39 20.78
N ASN A 259 -10.34 -2.36 21.57
CA ASN A 259 -8.92 -2.62 21.78
C ASN A 259 -8.44 -3.95 21.20
N HIS A 260 -9.35 -4.83 20.75
CA HIS A 260 -8.97 -6.16 20.27
C HIS A 260 -9.48 -6.41 18.85
N GLN A 261 -8.65 -7.09 18.08
CA GLN A 261 -8.99 -7.57 16.74
C GLN A 261 -8.44 -8.98 16.56
N LEU A 262 -9.27 -9.87 16.03
CA LEU A 262 -8.85 -11.16 15.52
C LEU A 262 -8.78 -11.08 13.99
N SER A 263 -7.71 -11.58 13.40
CA SER A 263 -7.53 -11.58 11.95
C SER A 263 -6.96 -12.92 11.49
N LEU A 264 -7.59 -13.50 10.49
CA LEU A 264 -7.09 -14.66 9.76
C LEU A 264 -6.72 -14.20 8.34
N THR A 265 -5.47 -14.45 7.96
CA THR A 265 -4.97 -14.13 6.62
C THR A 265 -4.44 -15.40 5.96
N ALA A 266 -4.89 -15.66 4.75
CA ALA A 266 -4.35 -16.69 3.88
C ALA A 266 -3.87 -16.06 2.58
N PHE A 267 -2.70 -16.46 2.12
CA PHE A 267 -2.07 -15.99 0.89
C PHE A 267 -1.40 -17.15 0.18
N GLY A 268 -1.42 -17.16 -1.16
CA GLY A 268 -0.66 -18.09 -1.97
C GLY A 268 -0.43 -17.56 -3.37
N ALA A 269 0.71 -17.97 -3.95
CA ALA A 269 1.16 -17.54 -5.28
C ALA A 269 1.70 -18.76 -6.07
N PRO A 270 0.86 -19.77 -6.40
CA PRO A 270 1.30 -20.88 -7.22
C PRO A 270 1.71 -20.40 -8.62
N GLN A 271 2.85 -20.89 -9.09
CA GLN A 271 3.45 -20.42 -10.34
C GLN A 271 4.19 -21.54 -11.07
N TRP A 272 4.30 -21.38 -12.37
CA TRP A 272 5.14 -22.16 -13.27
C TRP A 272 5.92 -21.21 -14.14
N HIS A 273 7.23 -21.38 -14.20
CA HIS A 273 8.08 -20.55 -15.03
C HIS A 273 9.34 -21.29 -15.46
N ASN A 274 9.81 -20.97 -16.62
CA ASN A 274 11.09 -21.42 -17.11
C ASN A 274 12.18 -20.40 -16.77
N GLN A 275 13.33 -20.88 -16.34
CA GLN A 275 14.47 -20.03 -16.00
C GLN A 275 15.67 -20.43 -16.87
N ARG A 276 16.44 -19.43 -17.30
CA ARG A 276 17.79 -19.65 -17.82
C ARG A 276 18.79 -19.48 -16.68
N ASN A 277 19.42 -20.58 -16.31
CA ASN A 277 20.58 -20.51 -15.44
C ASN A 277 21.74 -19.81 -16.15
N ARG A 278 22.45 -18.95 -15.43
CA ARG A 278 23.76 -18.49 -15.88
C ARG A 278 24.71 -19.67 -15.82
N ASN A 279 25.22 -20.11 -16.99
CA ASN A 279 26.38 -20.98 -17.06
C ASN A 279 27.63 -20.12 -16.95
#